data_f44bec88842a856fc5400024c1b2f2a8
#
_entry.id   f44bec88842a856fc5400024c1b2f2a8
#
_cell.length_a   1.000
_cell.length_b   1.000
_cell.length_c   1.000
_cell.angle_alpha   90.00
_cell.angle_beta   90.00
_cell.angle_gamma   90.00
#
_symmetry.space_group_name_H-M   'P 1'
#
loop_
_entity.id
_entity.type
_entity.pdbx_description
1 polymer ?
#
loop_
_entity_poly.entity_id
_entity_poly.type
_entity_poly.pdbx_seq_one_letter_code
_entity_poly.pdbx_strand_id
1 'polypeptide(L)'
;MTVGKRKAQASQESLHRIFTIPEAPNSTLGQIERDISQNLAGFLGEHIAATEKLLTDIEKDFDSSAIPEQPSFVSDHMNELLNKVVSQSVHTSSPSFIGHMTSALPYFILPLSKLMVGLNQNLVKIETSKAFTPLERQVLGMMHRLVYQDQDDFYQTWMHSANHSLGAFCSGGTVANITALWVARNNLLKPDGDFNGVARSGLHAALKHYGYDNLAILVSSRGHYSLKKSADVLGIGQDNVIAIPTDANNKIDCQLLIEKCQALKAKNIRILSIVGVAGTTETGNVDPLDKLADIAQAFDCHFHVDAAWGGATLLSNKYRHLLAGVERADSVTIDAH
;
A
#
# COMPACT_ATOMS: atom_id res chain seq x y z
N MET A 1 7.14 35.64 -33.64
CA MET A 1 6.68 34.77 -34.75
C MET A 1 6.01 33.57 -34.15
N THR A 2 4.71 33.49 -34.16
CA THR A 2 3.94 32.33 -33.68
C THR A 2 4.20 31.16 -34.61
N VAL A 3 4.97 30.17 -34.16
CA VAL A 3 5.12 28.91 -34.87
C VAL A 3 3.74 28.23 -34.86
N GLY A 4 3.11 28.21 -36.01
CA GLY A 4 1.78 27.58 -36.17
C GLY A 4 1.88 26.11 -35.79
N LYS A 5 1.11 25.67 -34.79
CA LYS A 5 0.96 24.26 -34.43
C LYS A 5 0.53 23.50 -35.69
N ARG A 6 1.39 22.64 -36.22
CA ARG A 6 1.02 21.70 -37.28
C ARG A 6 -0.08 20.79 -36.75
N LYS A 7 -1.29 20.88 -37.29
CA LYS A 7 -2.37 19.95 -36.98
C LYS A 7 -1.99 18.59 -37.57
N ALA A 8 -1.64 17.62 -36.72
CA ALA A 8 -1.47 16.24 -37.14
C ALA A 8 -2.86 15.65 -37.43
N GLN A 9 -3.08 15.19 -38.65
CA GLN A 9 -4.25 14.41 -38.98
C GLN A 9 -4.03 12.97 -38.51
N ALA A 10 -4.84 12.47 -37.58
CA ALA A 10 -4.82 11.09 -37.20
C ALA A 10 -5.26 10.22 -38.36
N SER A 11 -4.35 9.43 -38.91
CA SER A 11 -4.69 8.39 -39.87
C SER A 11 -4.67 7.03 -39.16
N GLN A 12 -5.42 6.05 -39.67
CA GLN A 12 -5.35 4.66 -39.21
C GLN A 12 -3.92 4.14 -39.23
N GLU A 13 -3.12 4.59 -40.17
CA GLU A 13 -1.68 4.25 -40.28
C GLU A 13 -0.83 4.85 -39.16
N SER A 14 -1.13 6.08 -38.70
CA SER A 14 -0.40 6.69 -37.58
C SER A 14 -0.73 6.00 -36.26
N LEU A 15 -1.97 5.59 -36.05
CA LEU A 15 -2.36 4.77 -34.90
C LEU A 15 -1.67 3.39 -34.93
N HIS A 16 -1.65 2.74 -36.08
CA HIS A 16 -0.99 1.44 -36.23
C HIS A 16 0.50 1.52 -35.87
N ARG A 17 1.19 2.59 -36.27
CA ARG A 17 2.62 2.81 -35.92
C ARG A 17 2.87 2.94 -34.43
N ILE A 18 1.96 3.57 -33.67
CA ILE A 18 2.12 3.68 -32.21
C ILE A 18 2.12 2.30 -31.55
N PHE A 19 1.33 1.35 -32.04
CA PHE A 19 1.17 0.05 -31.42
C PHE A 19 2.07 -1.06 -31.97
N THR A 20 2.61 -0.90 -33.17
CA THR A 20 3.26 -2.02 -33.88
C THR A 20 4.67 -1.74 -34.36
N ILE A 21 5.08 -0.48 -34.48
CA ILE A 21 6.41 -0.11 -35.00
C ILE A 21 7.14 0.67 -33.91
N PRO A 22 8.29 0.15 -33.41
CA PRO A 22 9.12 0.93 -32.50
C PRO A 22 9.50 2.26 -33.13
N GLU A 23 9.52 3.34 -32.35
CA GLU A 23 10.02 4.61 -32.84
C GLU A 23 11.47 4.49 -33.35
N ALA A 24 11.77 5.28 -34.38
CA ALA A 24 13.14 5.30 -34.91
C ALA A 24 14.15 5.69 -33.82
N PRO A 25 15.32 5.03 -33.73
CA PRO A 25 16.29 5.28 -32.66
C PRO A 25 16.73 6.74 -32.51
N ASN A 26 16.59 7.55 -33.56
CA ASN A 26 16.95 8.96 -33.61
C ASN A 26 15.75 9.91 -33.47
N SER A 27 14.56 9.38 -33.13
CA SER A 27 13.40 10.21 -32.81
C SER A 27 13.62 10.99 -31.50
N THR A 28 12.87 12.07 -31.29
CA THR A 28 12.91 12.81 -30.02
C THR A 28 12.60 11.91 -28.83
N LEU A 29 11.61 11.02 -28.95
CA LEU A 29 11.25 10.07 -27.92
C LEU A 29 12.40 9.06 -27.65
N GLY A 30 13.02 8.53 -28.71
CA GLY A 30 14.18 7.65 -28.58
C GLY A 30 15.41 8.34 -27.98
N GLN A 31 15.57 9.65 -28.19
CA GLN A 31 16.63 10.42 -27.51
C GLN A 31 16.32 10.58 -26.02
N ILE A 32 15.10 11.02 -25.66
CA ILE A 32 14.66 11.14 -24.26
C ILE A 32 14.82 9.81 -23.54
N GLU A 33 14.42 8.71 -24.15
CA GLU A 33 14.55 7.37 -23.56
C GLU A 33 16.02 7.00 -23.29
N ARG A 34 16.91 7.30 -24.24
CA ARG A 34 18.35 7.07 -24.04
C ARG A 34 18.91 7.93 -22.93
N ASP A 35 18.58 9.21 -22.90
CA ASP A 35 19.06 10.14 -21.89
C ASP A 35 18.63 9.69 -20.48
N ILE A 36 17.37 9.34 -20.30
CA ILE A 36 16.87 8.79 -19.03
C ILE A 36 17.57 7.47 -18.68
N SER A 37 17.77 6.57 -19.65
CA SER A 37 18.33 5.24 -19.38
C SER A 37 19.84 5.25 -19.16
N GLN A 38 20.58 6.15 -19.83
CA GLN A 38 22.03 6.20 -19.77
C GLN A 38 22.56 7.16 -18.71
N ASN A 39 21.77 8.18 -18.36
CA ASN A 39 22.19 9.22 -17.42
C ASN A 39 21.04 9.64 -16.49
N LEU A 40 20.37 8.66 -15.88
CA LEU A 40 19.28 8.95 -14.94
C LEU A 40 19.76 9.88 -13.81
N ALA A 41 20.93 9.63 -13.25
CA ALA A 41 21.49 10.45 -12.18
C ALA A 41 21.73 11.89 -12.63
N GLY A 42 22.24 12.11 -13.85
CA GLY A 42 22.40 13.44 -14.44
C GLY A 42 21.07 14.09 -14.72
N PHE A 43 20.15 13.37 -15.37
CA PHE A 43 18.81 13.86 -15.70
C PHE A 43 18.02 14.30 -14.44
N LEU A 44 18.06 13.51 -13.37
CA LEU A 44 17.40 13.82 -12.12
C LEU A 44 18.21 14.78 -11.23
N GLY A 45 19.55 14.78 -11.34
CA GLY A 45 20.43 15.63 -10.55
C GLY A 45 20.52 17.10 -11.03
N GLU A 46 20.20 17.36 -12.30
CA GLU A 46 20.12 18.72 -12.86
C GLU A 46 18.89 19.50 -12.37
N HIS A 47 17.92 18.79 -11.76
CA HIS A 47 16.70 19.40 -11.27
C HIS A 47 16.81 19.74 -9.79
N ILE A 48 16.30 20.91 -9.41
CA ILE A 48 16.07 21.26 -8.00
C ILE A 48 15.07 20.28 -7.38
N ALA A 49 15.10 20.10 -6.06
CA ALA A 49 14.19 19.16 -5.37
C ALA A 49 12.71 19.51 -5.59
N ALA A 50 12.39 20.81 -5.71
CA ALA A 50 11.06 21.31 -6.03
C ALA A 50 11.15 22.69 -6.67
N THR A 51 10.14 23.06 -7.47
CA THR A 51 10.01 24.43 -8.01
C THR A 51 9.49 25.38 -6.95
N GLU A 52 9.85 26.65 -7.02
CA GLU A 52 9.26 27.74 -6.21
C GLU A 52 7.91 28.23 -6.74
N LYS A 53 7.47 27.73 -7.90
CA LYS A 53 6.19 28.11 -8.53
C LYS A 53 5.03 27.70 -7.62
N LEU A 54 4.09 28.62 -7.42
CA LEU A 54 2.91 28.36 -6.60
C LEU A 54 2.01 27.31 -7.25
N LEU A 55 1.38 26.47 -6.45
CA LEU A 55 0.44 25.45 -6.95
C LEU A 55 -0.66 26.05 -7.82
N THR A 56 -1.21 27.21 -7.44
CA THR A 56 -2.21 27.95 -8.22
C THR A 56 -1.73 28.40 -9.60
N ASP A 57 -0.42 28.52 -9.80
CA ASP A 57 0.14 28.83 -11.12
C ASP A 57 0.43 27.57 -11.93
N ILE A 58 0.74 26.47 -11.25
CA ILE A 58 0.89 25.15 -11.87
C ILE A 58 -0.47 24.64 -12.38
N GLU A 59 -1.54 24.82 -11.59
CA GLU A 59 -2.91 24.41 -11.94
C GLU A 59 -3.38 24.99 -13.28
N LYS A 60 -2.93 26.19 -13.65
CA LYS A 60 -3.27 26.83 -14.93
C LYS A 60 -2.78 26.05 -16.16
N ASP A 61 -1.74 25.23 -15.99
CA ASP A 61 -1.25 24.35 -17.06
C ASP A 61 -2.16 23.13 -17.29
N PHE A 62 -3.09 22.85 -16.34
CA PHE A 62 -3.95 21.65 -16.29
C PHE A 62 -5.44 22.01 -16.11
N ASP A 63 -5.88 23.20 -16.53
CA ASP A 63 -7.24 23.70 -16.31
C ASP A 63 -8.28 23.20 -17.34
N SER A 64 -7.82 22.61 -18.46
CA SER A 64 -8.72 22.10 -19.50
C SER A 64 -9.22 20.69 -19.17
N SER A 65 -10.53 20.53 -19.10
CA SER A 65 -11.21 19.22 -18.99
C SER A 65 -11.65 18.64 -20.34
N ALA A 66 -11.38 19.35 -21.44
CA ALA A 66 -11.77 18.91 -22.78
C ALA A 66 -10.80 17.84 -23.32
N ILE A 67 -11.36 16.74 -23.82
CA ILE A 67 -10.60 15.76 -24.59
C ILE A 67 -10.25 16.39 -25.94
N PRO A 68 -8.97 16.44 -26.34
CA PRO A 68 -8.58 17.00 -27.63
C PRO A 68 -9.25 16.23 -28.78
N GLU A 69 -9.89 16.96 -29.71
CA GLU A 69 -10.53 16.36 -30.90
C GLU A 69 -9.48 15.78 -31.86
N GLN A 70 -8.28 16.33 -31.86
CA GLN A 70 -7.20 15.92 -32.74
C GLN A 70 -6.00 15.44 -31.93
N PRO A 71 -5.35 14.32 -32.33
CA PRO A 71 -4.17 13.83 -31.64
C PRO A 71 -2.96 14.76 -31.88
N SER A 72 -2.10 14.85 -30.89
CA SER A 72 -0.78 15.49 -31.01
C SER A 72 0.26 14.49 -31.50
N PHE A 73 1.37 14.99 -32.06
CA PHE A 73 2.54 14.14 -32.25
C PHE A 73 3.07 13.66 -30.90
N VAL A 74 3.49 12.39 -30.81
CA VAL A 74 4.01 11.81 -29.56
C VAL A 74 5.19 12.62 -29.02
N SER A 75 6.11 13.07 -29.89
CA SER A 75 7.26 13.90 -29.49
C SER A 75 6.84 15.25 -28.92
N ASP A 76 5.84 15.92 -29.48
CA ASP A 76 5.36 17.22 -29.01
C ASP A 76 4.69 17.05 -27.64
N HIS A 77 3.91 15.98 -27.50
CA HIS A 77 3.27 15.65 -26.21
C HIS A 77 4.29 15.32 -25.13
N MET A 78 5.35 14.56 -25.48
CA MET A 78 6.43 14.26 -24.52
C MET A 78 7.18 15.52 -24.10
N ASN A 79 7.48 16.44 -25.01
CA ASN A 79 8.08 17.72 -24.65
C ASN A 79 7.17 18.56 -23.74
N GLU A 80 5.86 18.54 -23.98
CA GLU A 80 4.89 19.19 -23.10
C GLU A 80 4.88 18.59 -21.69
N LEU A 81 4.91 17.24 -21.58
CA LEU A 81 5.00 16.54 -20.29
C LEU A 81 6.32 16.87 -19.57
N LEU A 82 7.46 16.91 -20.27
CA LEU A 82 8.73 17.29 -19.65
C LEU A 82 8.68 18.71 -19.11
N ASN A 83 8.09 19.64 -19.83
CA ASN A 83 8.03 21.05 -19.43
C ASN A 83 6.98 21.36 -18.38
N LYS A 84 5.84 20.68 -18.39
CA LYS A 84 4.73 20.97 -17.47
C LYS A 84 4.66 20.04 -16.28
N VAL A 85 5.02 18.76 -16.45
CA VAL A 85 4.94 17.77 -15.37
C VAL A 85 6.31 17.55 -14.73
N VAL A 86 7.28 17.08 -15.50
CA VAL A 86 8.59 16.70 -14.94
C VAL A 86 9.29 17.89 -14.30
N SER A 87 9.39 19.04 -14.98
CA SER A 87 10.07 20.24 -14.46
C SER A 87 9.40 20.86 -13.23
N GLN A 88 8.12 20.55 -12.99
CA GLN A 88 7.35 21.10 -11.87
C GLN A 88 7.04 20.05 -10.79
N SER A 89 7.53 18.84 -10.95
CA SER A 89 7.38 17.76 -9.96
C SER A 89 8.46 17.84 -8.87
N VAL A 90 8.18 17.22 -7.72
CA VAL A 90 9.19 17.04 -6.68
C VAL A 90 10.14 15.91 -7.07
N HIS A 91 11.43 16.19 -7.10
CA HIS A 91 12.47 15.24 -7.48
C HIS A 91 13.03 14.53 -6.24
N THR A 92 12.43 13.42 -5.87
CA THR A 92 12.78 12.63 -4.67
C THR A 92 14.21 12.03 -4.75
N SER A 93 14.80 11.94 -5.95
CA SER A 93 16.18 11.49 -6.16
C SER A 93 17.22 12.62 -5.98
N SER A 94 16.79 13.87 -5.82
CA SER A 94 17.71 15.00 -5.58
C SER A 94 18.40 14.84 -4.23
N PRO A 95 19.73 15.09 -4.15
CA PRO A 95 20.44 15.11 -2.86
C PRO A 95 19.89 16.15 -1.86
N SER A 96 19.17 17.15 -2.35
CA SER A 96 18.53 18.20 -1.53
C SER A 96 17.14 17.80 -1.03
N PHE A 97 16.61 16.65 -1.47
CA PHE A 97 15.30 16.17 -1.01
C PHE A 97 15.42 15.52 0.36
N ILE A 98 14.75 16.08 1.35
CA ILE A 98 14.66 15.58 2.73
C ILE A 98 13.21 15.37 3.15
N GLY A 99 12.32 15.20 2.18
CA GLY A 99 10.87 15.13 2.40
C GLY A 99 10.40 13.75 2.82
N HIS A 100 9.07 13.63 2.85
CA HIS A 100 8.30 12.52 3.37
C HIS A 100 8.66 11.18 2.75
N MET A 101 8.84 10.16 3.56
CA MET A 101 8.88 8.68 3.37
C MET A 101 9.28 8.10 1.99
N THR A 102 9.43 8.89 0.95
CA THR A 102 9.90 8.47 -0.37
C THR A 102 11.39 8.74 -0.50
N SER A 103 12.09 7.89 -1.25
CA SER A 103 13.52 8.01 -1.47
C SER A 103 13.87 7.69 -2.93
N ALA A 104 15.13 7.91 -3.30
CA ALA A 104 15.64 7.50 -4.59
C ALA A 104 15.50 5.98 -4.77
N LEU A 105 14.98 5.57 -5.92
CA LEU A 105 14.89 4.15 -6.27
C LEU A 105 16.24 3.62 -6.78
N PRO A 106 16.53 2.32 -6.60
CA PRO A 106 17.68 1.69 -7.21
C PRO A 106 17.66 1.85 -8.74
N TYR A 107 18.83 2.09 -9.35
CA TYR A 107 18.95 2.35 -10.80
C TYR A 107 18.37 1.23 -11.68
N PHE A 108 18.39 -0.03 -11.21
CA PHE A 108 17.88 -1.17 -11.98
C PHE A 108 16.34 -1.23 -12.07
N ILE A 109 15.63 -0.41 -11.30
CA ILE A 109 14.15 -0.38 -11.35
C ILE A 109 13.66 0.10 -12.72
N LEU A 110 14.36 1.01 -13.38
CA LEU A 110 13.95 1.49 -14.71
C LEU A 110 13.93 0.39 -15.79
N PRO A 111 15.02 -0.35 -16.04
CA PRO A 111 14.97 -1.45 -17.00
C PRO A 111 13.98 -2.54 -16.57
N LEU A 112 13.84 -2.80 -15.27
CA LEU A 112 12.85 -3.73 -14.77
C LEU A 112 11.42 -3.24 -15.05
N SER A 113 11.11 -1.96 -14.85
CA SER A 113 9.81 -1.37 -15.16
C SER A 113 9.48 -1.47 -16.64
N LYS A 114 10.45 -1.25 -17.54
CA LYS A 114 10.26 -1.45 -18.99
C LYS A 114 9.90 -2.90 -19.33
N LEU A 115 10.56 -3.86 -18.70
CA LEU A 115 10.24 -5.29 -18.87
C LEU A 115 8.80 -5.57 -18.38
N MET A 116 8.43 -5.07 -17.20
CA MET A 116 7.09 -5.27 -16.62
C MET A 116 6.00 -4.67 -17.51
N VAL A 117 6.19 -3.43 -17.98
CA VAL A 117 5.24 -2.76 -18.89
C VAL A 117 5.18 -3.49 -20.23
N GLY A 118 6.32 -3.91 -20.79
CA GLY A 118 6.37 -4.64 -22.06
C GLY A 118 5.68 -6.00 -22.02
N LEU A 119 5.74 -6.71 -20.90
CA LEU A 119 5.04 -7.98 -20.70
C LEU A 119 3.54 -7.80 -20.42
N ASN A 120 3.14 -6.66 -19.82
CA ASN A 120 1.75 -6.27 -19.56
C ASN A 120 0.85 -7.44 -19.05
N GLN A 121 1.33 -8.15 -18.03
CA GLN A 121 0.67 -9.36 -17.54
C GLN A 121 -0.51 -9.05 -16.62
N ASN A 122 -1.58 -9.84 -16.75
CA ASN A 122 -2.76 -9.76 -15.88
C ASN A 122 -2.76 -10.93 -14.89
N LEU A 123 -2.60 -10.66 -13.59
CA LEU A 123 -2.49 -11.66 -12.54
C LEU A 123 -3.84 -12.19 -12.02
N VAL A 124 -4.96 -11.75 -12.58
CA VAL A 124 -6.32 -12.23 -12.20
C VAL A 124 -6.45 -13.75 -12.38
N LYS A 125 -5.81 -14.28 -13.44
CA LYS A 125 -5.82 -15.73 -13.72
C LYS A 125 -4.42 -16.20 -14.06
N ILE A 126 -4.07 -17.38 -13.56
CA ILE A 126 -2.78 -18.02 -13.84
C ILE A 126 -2.57 -18.28 -15.35
N GLU A 127 -3.64 -18.53 -16.10
CA GLU A 127 -3.60 -18.73 -17.54
C GLU A 127 -3.16 -17.48 -18.32
N THR A 128 -3.43 -16.29 -17.78
CA THR A 128 -3.09 -15.00 -18.40
C THR A 128 -1.78 -14.41 -17.92
N SER A 129 -1.22 -14.91 -16.81
CA SER A 129 0.02 -14.41 -16.22
C SER A 129 1.12 -15.47 -16.10
N LYS A 130 0.75 -16.75 -16.12
CA LYS A 130 1.65 -17.90 -15.98
C LYS A 130 2.72 -17.70 -14.90
N ALA A 131 3.95 -17.31 -15.27
CA ALA A 131 5.07 -17.17 -14.34
C ALA A 131 4.86 -16.09 -13.26
N PHE A 132 4.09 -15.05 -13.53
CA PHE A 132 3.91 -13.95 -12.57
C PHE A 132 3.05 -14.35 -11.36
N THR A 133 2.01 -15.18 -11.54
CA THR A 133 1.21 -15.65 -10.40
C THR A 133 2.01 -16.49 -9.41
N PRO A 134 2.77 -17.54 -9.79
CA PRO A 134 3.61 -18.24 -8.84
C PRO A 134 4.77 -17.37 -8.28
N LEU A 135 5.29 -16.41 -9.04
CA LEU A 135 6.25 -15.44 -8.53
C LEU A 135 5.65 -14.56 -7.42
N GLU A 136 4.44 -14.03 -7.62
CA GLU A 136 3.73 -13.27 -6.58
C GLU A 136 3.55 -14.10 -5.31
N ARG A 137 3.09 -15.35 -5.44
CA ARG A 137 2.94 -16.25 -4.31
C ARG A 137 4.26 -16.55 -3.60
N GLN A 138 5.34 -16.69 -4.36
CA GLN A 138 6.68 -16.87 -3.79
C GLN A 138 7.11 -15.66 -2.97
N VAL A 139 6.92 -14.44 -3.48
CA VAL A 139 7.24 -13.21 -2.75
C VAL A 139 6.40 -13.08 -1.48
N LEU A 140 5.09 -13.37 -1.55
CA LEU A 140 4.23 -13.44 -0.36
C LEU A 140 4.73 -14.47 0.65
N GLY A 141 5.15 -15.66 0.19
CA GLY A 141 5.77 -16.69 1.03
C GLY A 141 7.07 -16.22 1.69
N MET A 142 7.91 -15.48 0.97
CA MET A 142 9.14 -14.88 1.53
C MET A 142 8.81 -13.85 2.62
N MET A 143 7.82 -12.98 2.40
CA MET A 143 7.37 -11.99 3.40
C MET A 143 6.73 -12.65 4.61
N HIS A 144 5.91 -13.69 4.41
CA HIS A 144 5.36 -14.50 5.51
C HIS A 144 6.47 -15.14 6.33
N ARG A 145 7.45 -15.75 5.69
CA ARG A 145 8.61 -16.37 6.39
C ARG A 145 9.45 -15.33 7.14
N LEU A 146 9.58 -14.12 6.61
CA LEU A 146 10.29 -13.03 7.28
C LEU A 146 9.66 -12.68 8.63
N VAL A 147 8.33 -12.74 8.71
CA VAL A 147 7.53 -12.46 9.92
C VAL A 147 7.47 -13.69 10.83
N TYR A 148 6.94 -14.81 10.33
CA TYR A 148 6.51 -15.95 11.17
C TYR A 148 7.55 -17.04 11.31
N GLN A 149 8.54 -17.11 10.42
CA GLN A 149 9.68 -18.02 10.47
C GLN A 149 9.30 -19.52 10.57
N ASP A 150 8.19 -19.91 9.92
CA ASP A 150 7.74 -21.30 9.88
C ASP A 150 8.74 -22.24 9.20
N GLN A 151 8.53 -23.55 9.36
CA GLN A 151 9.40 -24.59 8.81
C GLN A 151 9.22 -24.73 7.29
N ASP A 152 10.17 -25.36 6.61
CA ASP A 152 10.16 -25.51 5.16
C ASP A 152 8.97 -26.31 4.63
N ASP A 153 8.51 -27.31 5.36
CA ASP A 153 7.35 -28.13 5.02
C ASP A 153 6.03 -27.33 5.00
N PHE A 154 5.90 -26.34 5.88
CA PHE A 154 4.79 -25.39 5.85
C PHE A 154 4.74 -24.67 4.51
N TYR A 155 5.87 -24.07 4.06
CA TYR A 155 5.93 -23.31 2.81
C TYR A 155 5.79 -24.21 1.57
N GLN A 156 6.33 -25.41 1.60
CA GLN A 156 6.13 -26.41 0.54
C GLN A 156 4.65 -26.76 0.38
N THR A 157 3.90 -26.85 1.47
CA THR A 157 2.48 -27.19 1.47
C THR A 157 1.61 -26.03 1.04
N TRP A 158 1.83 -24.80 1.55
CA TRP A 158 0.86 -23.73 1.50
C TRP A 158 1.16 -22.63 0.48
N MET A 159 2.44 -22.41 0.11
CA MET A 159 2.83 -21.28 -0.76
C MET A 159 2.11 -21.28 -2.12
N HIS A 160 1.92 -22.45 -2.73
CA HIS A 160 1.23 -22.60 -4.01
C HIS A 160 -0.13 -23.30 -3.90
N SER A 161 -0.70 -23.42 -2.71
CA SER A 161 -2.02 -24.00 -2.52
C SER A 161 -3.10 -23.22 -3.29
N ALA A 162 -3.98 -23.92 -4.00
CA ALA A 162 -5.05 -23.27 -4.76
C ALA A 162 -6.11 -22.60 -3.89
N ASN A 163 -6.30 -23.09 -2.66
CA ASN A 163 -7.39 -22.68 -1.76
C ASN A 163 -6.90 -21.79 -0.59
N HIS A 164 -5.61 -21.50 -0.51
CA HIS A 164 -5.01 -20.72 0.58
C HIS A 164 -4.08 -19.65 0.02
N SER A 165 -3.88 -18.60 0.78
CA SER A 165 -2.89 -17.58 0.49
C SER A 165 -2.16 -17.20 1.76
N LEU A 166 -0.84 -17.01 1.67
CA LEU A 166 0.00 -16.55 2.78
C LEU A 166 -0.03 -15.03 2.95
N GLY A 167 -0.73 -14.34 2.07
CA GLY A 167 -0.87 -12.88 2.10
C GLY A 167 -1.55 -12.38 0.84
N ALA A 168 -1.63 -11.06 0.70
CA ALA A 168 -2.17 -10.38 -0.47
C ALA A 168 -1.33 -9.15 -0.82
N PHE A 169 -1.02 -8.98 -2.11
CA PHE A 169 -0.54 -7.69 -2.61
C PHE A 169 -1.67 -6.68 -2.66
N CYS A 170 -1.42 -5.50 -2.11
CA CYS A 170 -2.36 -4.40 -2.04
C CYS A 170 -1.76 -3.16 -2.69
N SER A 171 -2.62 -2.20 -3.06
CA SER A 171 -2.19 -0.94 -3.69
C SER A 171 -1.61 0.08 -2.70
N GLY A 172 -1.29 -0.33 -1.47
CA GLY A 172 -0.70 0.47 -0.40
C GLY A 172 -1.22 0.06 0.97
N GLY A 173 -0.57 0.54 2.04
CA GLY A 173 -0.85 0.16 3.42
C GLY A 173 -2.30 0.37 3.86
N THR A 174 -2.99 1.38 3.32
CA THR A 174 -4.43 1.57 3.60
C THR A 174 -5.26 0.37 3.16
N VAL A 175 -5.05 -0.13 1.93
CA VAL A 175 -5.80 -1.29 1.41
C VAL A 175 -5.36 -2.57 2.12
N ALA A 176 -4.08 -2.68 2.49
CA ALA A 176 -3.57 -3.79 3.29
C ALA A 176 -4.26 -3.85 4.67
N ASN A 177 -4.36 -2.72 5.38
CA ASN A 177 -5.07 -2.62 6.66
C ASN A 177 -6.58 -2.94 6.51
N ILE A 178 -7.24 -2.45 5.44
CA ILE A 178 -8.64 -2.83 5.13
C ILE A 178 -8.74 -4.35 4.95
N THR A 179 -7.83 -4.95 4.19
CA THR A 179 -7.84 -6.40 3.90
C THR A 179 -7.65 -7.21 5.19
N ALA A 180 -6.70 -6.84 6.04
CA ALA A 180 -6.45 -7.49 7.32
C ALA A 180 -7.67 -7.44 8.24
N LEU A 181 -8.27 -6.25 8.42
CA LEU A 181 -9.45 -6.08 9.26
C LEU A 181 -10.71 -6.71 8.64
N TRP A 182 -10.81 -6.80 7.31
CA TRP A 182 -11.87 -7.54 6.63
C TRP A 182 -11.78 -9.04 6.93
N VAL A 183 -10.58 -9.62 6.86
CA VAL A 183 -10.34 -11.02 7.24
C VAL A 183 -10.68 -11.22 8.72
N ALA A 184 -10.21 -10.34 9.61
CA ALA A 184 -10.52 -10.38 11.04
C ALA A 184 -12.04 -10.39 11.29
N ARG A 185 -12.79 -9.49 10.64
CA ARG A 185 -14.25 -9.41 10.76
C ARG A 185 -14.93 -10.69 10.26
N ASN A 186 -14.51 -11.21 9.12
CA ASN A 186 -15.10 -12.40 8.55
C ASN A 186 -14.81 -13.67 9.38
N ASN A 187 -13.63 -13.74 10.00
CA ASN A 187 -13.27 -14.82 10.92
C ASN A 187 -14.05 -14.73 12.24
N LEU A 188 -14.20 -13.53 12.78
CA LEU A 188 -14.97 -13.30 14.00
C LEU A 188 -16.45 -13.62 13.81
N LEU A 189 -17.03 -13.22 12.67
CA LEU A 189 -18.45 -13.32 12.35
C LEU A 189 -18.68 -14.36 11.21
N LYS A 190 -18.02 -15.51 11.35
CA LYS A 190 -18.06 -16.63 10.40
C LYS A 190 -19.45 -17.29 10.34
N PRO A 191 -19.70 -18.22 9.43
CA PRO A 191 -20.91 -19.07 9.48
C PRO A 191 -21.01 -19.84 10.81
N ASP A 192 -22.22 -19.90 11.38
CA ASP A 192 -22.52 -20.60 12.62
C ASP A 192 -23.98 -21.09 12.62
N GLY A 193 -24.18 -22.42 12.69
CA GLY A 193 -25.50 -23.02 12.54
C GLY A 193 -26.17 -22.60 11.23
N ASP A 194 -27.39 -22.02 11.34
CA ASP A 194 -28.15 -21.52 10.18
C ASP A 194 -27.71 -20.13 9.69
N PHE A 195 -26.78 -19.49 10.39
CA PHE A 195 -26.25 -18.20 9.99
C PHE A 195 -25.12 -18.39 8.95
N ASN A 196 -25.28 -17.77 7.77
CA ASN A 196 -24.34 -17.92 6.65
C ASN A 196 -23.07 -17.06 6.73
N GLY A 197 -22.82 -16.41 7.88
CA GLY A 197 -21.67 -15.53 8.08
C GLY A 197 -21.88 -14.10 7.56
N VAL A 198 -21.04 -13.19 8.07
CA VAL A 198 -21.14 -11.74 7.75
C VAL A 198 -20.97 -11.46 6.25
N ALA A 199 -20.18 -12.26 5.55
CA ALA A 199 -19.93 -12.07 4.13
C ALA A 199 -21.19 -12.23 3.26
N ARG A 200 -22.15 -13.05 3.69
CA ARG A 200 -23.43 -13.28 2.99
C ARG A 200 -24.58 -12.48 3.60
N SER A 201 -24.62 -12.39 4.92
CA SER A 201 -25.79 -11.88 5.63
C SER A 201 -25.67 -10.41 6.05
N GLY A 202 -24.46 -9.82 5.92
CA GLY A 202 -24.18 -8.45 6.30
C GLY A 202 -23.95 -8.26 7.81
N LEU A 203 -23.40 -7.09 8.18
CA LEU A 203 -22.93 -6.82 9.53
C LEU A 203 -24.09 -6.77 10.56
N HIS A 204 -25.22 -6.13 10.22
CA HIS A 204 -26.37 -6.03 11.11
C HIS A 204 -26.91 -7.41 11.53
N ALA A 205 -27.10 -8.31 10.56
CA ALA A 205 -27.55 -9.68 10.82
C ALA A 205 -26.52 -10.48 11.64
N ALA A 206 -25.23 -10.26 11.39
CA ALA A 206 -24.15 -10.91 12.11
C ALA A 206 -24.11 -10.47 13.59
N LEU A 207 -24.17 -9.16 13.86
CA LEU A 207 -24.20 -8.64 15.24
C LEU A 207 -25.39 -9.19 16.00
N LYS A 208 -26.57 -9.22 15.37
CA LYS A 208 -27.78 -9.78 15.97
C LYS A 208 -27.63 -11.28 16.28
N HIS A 209 -27.05 -12.07 15.35
CA HIS A 209 -26.84 -13.51 15.53
C HIS A 209 -25.90 -13.79 16.70
N TYR A 210 -24.76 -13.11 16.75
CA TYR A 210 -23.75 -13.28 17.79
C TYR A 210 -24.07 -12.57 19.10
N GLY A 211 -25.14 -11.76 19.13
CA GLY A 211 -25.57 -11.02 20.33
C GLY A 211 -24.65 -9.88 20.70
N TYR A 212 -23.94 -9.27 19.77
CA TYR A 212 -23.09 -8.11 20.02
C TYR A 212 -23.84 -6.81 19.70
N ASP A 213 -23.65 -5.78 20.52
CA ASP A 213 -24.23 -4.46 20.26
C ASP A 213 -23.41 -3.72 19.19
N ASN A 214 -22.10 -3.92 19.16
CA ASN A 214 -21.21 -3.32 18.16
C ASN A 214 -19.84 -4.03 18.12
N LEU A 215 -18.97 -3.62 17.16
CA LEU A 215 -17.56 -3.98 17.09
C LEU A 215 -16.69 -2.77 17.41
N ALA A 216 -15.49 -2.99 17.96
CA ALA A 216 -14.50 -1.96 18.19
C ALA A 216 -13.11 -2.38 17.71
N ILE A 217 -12.33 -1.43 17.24
CA ILE A 217 -10.91 -1.56 16.90
C ILE A 217 -10.14 -0.63 17.84
N LEU A 218 -9.13 -1.16 18.53
CA LEU A 218 -8.29 -0.38 19.45
C LEU A 218 -6.89 -0.21 18.86
N VAL A 219 -6.38 1.02 18.91
CA VAL A 219 -5.07 1.37 18.39
C VAL A 219 -4.47 2.53 19.18
N SER A 220 -3.16 2.69 19.15
CA SER A 220 -2.48 3.87 19.67
C SER A 220 -3.07 5.18 19.09
N SER A 221 -3.10 6.25 19.87
CA SER A 221 -3.42 7.60 19.37
C SER A 221 -2.47 8.06 18.25
N ARG A 222 -1.35 7.35 18.04
CA ARG A 222 -0.41 7.51 16.92
C ARG A 222 -0.71 6.60 15.73
N GLY A 223 -1.81 5.85 15.78
CA GLY A 223 -2.24 4.97 14.68
C GLY A 223 -2.59 5.75 13.42
N HIS A 224 -2.27 5.18 12.27
CA HIS A 224 -2.52 5.82 10.99
C HIS A 224 -4.03 5.95 10.71
N TYR A 225 -4.43 7.03 10.04
CA TYR A 225 -5.84 7.32 9.70
C TYR A 225 -6.52 6.24 8.82
N SER A 226 -5.74 5.38 8.17
CA SER A 226 -6.25 4.25 7.38
C SER A 226 -7.16 3.32 8.17
N LEU A 227 -6.94 3.19 9.49
CA LEU A 227 -7.76 2.35 10.36
C LEU A 227 -9.19 2.88 10.49
N LYS A 228 -9.36 4.21 10.55
CA LYS A 228 -10.70 4.84 10.51
C LYS A 228 -11.39 4.63 9.17
N LYS A 229 -10.63 4.74 8.05
CA LYS A 229 -11.16 4.38 6.73
C LYS A 229 -11.53 2.91 6.62
N SER A 230 -10.74 2.02 7.22
CA SER A 230 -11.06 0.59 7.27
C SER A 230 -12.37 0.32 8.01
N ALA A 231 -12.57 0.95 9.16
CA ALA A 231 -13.80 0.81 9.94
C ALA A 231 -15.04 1.34 9.20
N ASP A 232 -14.88 2.45 8.45
CA ASP A 232 -15.91 3.03 7.60
C ASP A 232 -16.32 2.03 6.48
N VAL A 233 -15.37 1.63 5.67
CA VAL A 233 -15.59 0.69 4.54
C VAL A 233 -16.18 -0.65 5.01
N LEU A 234 -15.77 -1.13 6.18
CA LEU A 234 -16.26 -2.40 6.75
C LEU A 234 -17.61 -2.26 7.47
N GLY A 235 -18.20 -1.07 7.51
CA GLY A 235 -19.49 -0.80 8.14
C GLY A 235 -19.46 -0.80 9.68
N ILE A 236 -18.27 -0.76 10.27
CA ILE A 236 -18.07 -0.72 11.73
C ILE A 236 -18.32 0.70 12.26
N GLY A 237 -17.99 1.72 11.45
CA GLY A 237 -18.06 3.13 11.80
C GLY A 237 -16.76 3.66 12.41
N GLN A 238 -16.36 4.86 11.99
CA GLN A 238 -15.08 5.49 12.39
C GLN A 238 -14.97 5.76 13.90
N ASP A 239 -16.10 6.03 14.58
CA ASP A 239 -16.14 6.29 16.02
C ASP A 239 -15.85 5.03 16.87
N ASN A 240 -15.92 3.86 16.26
CA ASN A 240 -15.57 2.59 16.88
C ASN A 240 -14.07 2.23 16.73
N VAL A 241 -13.28 3.09 16.10
CA VAL A 241 -11.82 3.05 16.18
C VAL A 241 -11.37 3.89 17.38
N ILE A 242 -11.02 3.19 18.43
CA ILE A 242 -10.75 3.78 19.74
C ILE A 242 -9.26 4.05 19.86
N ALA A 243 -8.90 5.33 19.92
CA ALA A 243 -7.53 5.76 20.14
C ALA A 243 -7.17 5.63 21.62
N ILE A 244 -6.14 4.84 21.91
CA ILE A 244 -5.57 4.69 23.25
C ILE A 244 -4.40 5.69 23.39
N PRO A 245 -4.34 6.45 24.47
CA PRO A 245 -3.22 7.35 24.74
C PRO A 245 -1.87 6.62 24.73
N THR A 246 -0.80 7.36 24.49
CA THR A 246 0.57 6.84 24.57
C THR A 246 1.19 7.14 25.93
N ASP A 247 2.15 6.32 26.32
CA ASP A 247 3.05 6.56 27.46
C ASP A 247 4.08 7.69 27.17
N ALA A 248 4.95 7.95 28.12
CA ALA A 248 6.02 8.94 27.99
C ALA A 248 7.05 8.62 26.89
N ASN A 249 7.07 7.38 26.37
CA ASN A 249 7.94 6.93 25.29
C ASN A 249 7.23 6.92 23.94
N ASN A 250 6.07 7.56 23.82
CA ASN A 250 5.22 7.56 22.62
C ASN A 250 4.80 6.15 22.15
N LYS A 251 4.64 5.19 23.06
CA LYS A 251 4.10 3.85 22.80
C LYS A 251 2.72 3.75 23.41
N ILE A 252 1.86 2.91 22.84
CA ILE A 252 0.52 2.67 23.38
C ILE A 252 0.58 2.32 24.87
N ASP A 253 -0.24 2.99 25.69
CA ASP A 253 -0.36 2.67 27.11
C ASP A 253 -1.16 1.38 27.30
N CYS A 254 -0.46 0.30 27.66
CA CYS A 254 -1.05 -1.02 27.83
C CYS A 254 -2.07 -1.08 28.99
N GLN A 255 -1.87 -0.28 30.03
CA GLN A 255 -2.81 -0.27 31.17
C GLN A 255 -4.15 0.35 30.77
N LEU A 256 -4.09 1.52 30.11
CA LEU A 256 -5.29 2.18 29.57
C LEU A 256 -5.98 1.33 28.49
N LEU A 257 -5.20 0.58 27.70
CA LEU A 257 -5.74 -0.38 26.72
C LEU A 257 -6.56 -1.46 27.42
N ILE A 258 -6.02 -2.09 28.49
CA ILE A 258 -6.73 -3.13 29.25
C ILE A 258 -8.02 -2.59 29.86
N GLU A 259 -7.95 -1.42 30.52
CA GLU A 259 -9.13 -0.76 31.10
C GLU A 259 -10.21 -0.49 30.05
N LYS A 260 -9.80 -0.05 28.86
CA LYS A 260 -10.73 0.18 27.74
C LYS A 260 -11.34 -1.11 27.22
N CYS A 261 -10.55 -2.18 27.10
CA CYS A 261 -11.06 -3.50 26.72
C CYS A 261 -12.11 -4.00 27.70
N GLN A 262 -11.86 -3.87 29.01
CA GLN A 262 -12.81 -4.25 30.06
C GLN A 262 -14.12 -3.43 29.97
N ALA A 263 -14.00 -2.11 29.76
CA ALA A 263 -15.14 -1.21 29.62
C ALA A 263 -16.00 -1.53 28.39
N LEU A 264 -15.39 -1.92 27.27
CA LEU A 264 -16.11 -2.33 26.05
C LEU A 264 -16.85 -3.66 26.26
N LYS A 265 -16.16 -4.63 26.88
CA LYS A 265 -16.77 -5.92 27.23
C LYS A 265 -18.00 -5.76 28.15
N ALA A 266 -17.93 -4.87 29.13
CA ALA A 266 -19.04 -4.56 30.01
C ALA A 266 -20.26 -3.91 29.30
N LYS A 267 -20.02 -3.30 28.12
CA LYS A 267 -21.03 -2.71 27.24
C LYS A 267 -21.47 -3.64 26.10
N ASN A 268 -21.12 -4.91 26.15
CA ASN A 268 -21.38 -5.89 25.10
C ASN A 268 -20.86 -5.47 23.71
N ILE A 269 -19.80 -4.64 23.67
CA ILE A 269 -19.10 -4.28 22.43
C ILE A 269 -17.95 -5.25 22.23
N ARG A 270 -17.99 -6.02 21.13
CA ARG A 270 -16.97 -7.00 20.81
C ARG A 270 -15.72 -6.32 20.25
N ILE A 271 -14.57 -6.60 20.81
CA ILE A 271 -13.30 -6.14 20.25
C ILE A 271 -13.02 -6.98 19.00
N LEU A 272 -13.00 -6.33 17.85
CA LEU A 272 -12.62 -6.96 16.59
C LEU A 272 -11.11 -7.15 16.53
N SER A 273 -10.36 -6.09 16.80
CA SER A 273 -8.90 -6.11 16.68
C SER A 273 -8.25 -5.14 17.65
N ILE A 274 -7.10 -5.54 18.19
CA ILE A 274 -6.09 -4.66 18.74
C ILE A 274 -5.02 -4.48 17.67
N VAL A 275 -4.65 -3.22 17.39
CA VAL A 275 -3.66 -2.88 16.36
C VAL A 275 -2.41 -2.34 17.03
N GLY A 276 -1.30 -3.06 16.88
CA GLY A 276 0.03 -2.59 17.24
C GLY A 276 0.65 -1.81 16.09
N VAL A 277 1.21 -0.64 16.36
CA VAL A 277 1.89 0.16 15.35
C VAL A 277 3.40 -0.11 15.42
N ALA A 278 3.98 -0.56 14.31
CA ALA A 278 5.40 -0.81 14.20
C ALA A 278 6.04 0.22 13.25
N GLY A 279 6.39 1.38 13.79
CA GLY A 279 6.87 2.53 13.06
C GLY A 279 5.80 3.57 12.82
N THR A 280 5.53 4.43 13.83
CA THR A 280 4.58 5.55 13.68
C THR A 280 5.09 6.56 12.65
N THR A 281 4.19 7.15 11.88
CA THR A 281 4.51 8.11 10.80
C THR A 281 5.35 9.30 11.30
N GLU A 282 5.03 9.85 12.48
CA GLU A 282 5.67 11.06 12.97
C GLU A 282 6.99 10.80 13.70
N THR A 283 7.12 9.68 14.41
CA THR A 283 8.23 9.46 15.35
C THR A 283 8.96 8.14 15.16
N GLY A 284 8.47 7.25 14.28
CA GLY A 284 9.06 5.93 14.05
C GLY A 284 8.98 4.96 15.25
N ASN A 285 8.20 5.28 16.28
CA ASN A 285 8.06 4.45 17.46
C ASN A 285 7.40 3.10 17.13
N VAL A 286 7.78 2.08 17.90
CA VAL A 286 7.17 0.73 17.83
C VAL A 286 6.48 0.46 19.15
N ASP A 287 5.21 0.07 19.08
CA ASP A 287 4.43 -0.36 20.24
C ASP A 287 4.99 -1.64 20.86
N PRO A 288 4.71 -1.96 22.12
CA PRO A 288 5.20 -3.17 22.77
C PRO A 288 4.43 -4.41 22.28
N LEU A 289 4.77 -4.90 21.07
CA LEU A 289 4.00 -5.92 20.33
C LEU A 289 3.74 -7.20 21.13
N ASP A 290 4.74 -7.70 21.86
CA ASP A 290 4.56 -8.88 22.73
C ASP A 290 3.45 -8.68 23.77
N LYS A 291 3.44 -7.51 24.44
CA LYS A 291 2.40 -7.20 25.42
C LYS A 291 1.03 -7.04 24.75
N LEU A 292 0.98 -6.46 23.57
CA LEU A 292 -0.26 -6.33 22.80
C LEU A 292 -0.80 -7.69 22.37
N ALA A 293 0.07 -8.62 21.99
CA ALA A 293 -0.31 -10.00 21.69
C ALA A 293 -0.91 -10.71 22.92
N ASP A 294 -0.31 -10.54 24.10
CA ASP A 294 -0.87 -11.08 25.36
C ASP A 294 -2.26 -10.50 25.66
N ILE A 295 -2.44 -9.20 25.49
CA ILE A 295 -3.73 -8.53 25.70
C ILE A 295 -4.75 -9.02 24.68
N ALA A 296 -4.38 -9.09 23.39
CA ALA A 296 -5.27 -9.58 22.35
C ALA A 296 -5.74 -11.02 22.61
N GLN A 297 -4.83 -11.88 23.04
CA GLN A 297 -5.14 -13.25 23.45
C GLN A 297 -6.08 -13.29 24.67
N ALA A 298 -5.84 -12.46 25.69
CA ALA A 298 -6.69 -12.40 26.90
C ALA A 298 -8.11 -11.92 26.61
N PHE A 299 -8.29 -11.09 25.61
CA PHE A 299 -9.60 -10.60 25.16
C PHE A 299 -10.17 -11.36 23.95
N ASP A 300 -9.49 -12.41 23.51
CA ASP A 300 -9.90 -13.27 22.39
C ASP A 300 -10.22 -12.44 21.14
N CYS A 301 -9.32 -11.54 20.72
CA CYS A 301 -9.51 -10.68 19.57
C CYS A 301 -8.32 -10.77 18.62
N HIS A 302 -8.55 -10.38 17.37
CA HIS A 302 -7.52 -10.37 16.34
C HIS A 302 -6.39 -9.38 16.67
N PHE A 303 -5.15 -9.83 16.65
CA PHE A 303 -3.98 -8.99 16.78
C PHE A 303 -3.43 -8.64 15.40
N HIS A 304 -3.57 -7.38 15.01
CA HIS A 304 -3.03 -6.85 13.77
C HIS A 304 -1.80 -5.99 14.05
N VAL A 305 -0.76 -6.08 13.24
CA VAL A 305 0.39 -5.18 13.31
C VAL A 305 0.46 -4.33 12.03
N ASP A 306 0.26 -3.03 12.20
CA ASP A 306 0.53 -2.05 11.15
C ASP A 306 2.03 -1.73 11.14
N ALA A 307 2.78 -2.46 10.32
CA ALA A 307 4.19 -2.30 10.08
C ALA A 307 4.47 -1.74 8.68
N ALA A 308 3.53 -0.96 8.13
CA ALA A 308 3.68 -0.34 6.82
C ALA A 308 5.03 0.39 6.71
N TRP A 309 5.40 1.17 7.71
CA TRP A 309 6.67 1.87 7.76
C TRP A 309 7.81 1.00 8.32
N GLY A 310 7.62 0.38 9.47
CA GLY A 310 8.68 -0.31 10.21
C GLY A 310 8.99 -1.72 9.74
N GLY A 311 8.15 -2.33 8.89
CA GLY A 311 8.29 -3.75 8.49
C GLY A 311 9.63 -4.09 7.84
N ALA A 312 10.23 -3.16 7.10
CA ALA A 312 11.53 -3.33 6.48
C ALA A 312 12.67 -3.58 7.51
N THR A 313 12.50 -3.20 8.78
CA THR A 313 13.49 -3.48 9.84
C THR A 313 13.67 -4.97 10.10
N LEU A 314 12.71 -5.82 9.73
CA LEU A 314 12.82 -7.27 9.80
C LEU A 314 13.96 -7.84 8.92
N LEU A 315 14.33 -7.12 7.85
CA LEU A 315 15.47 -7.49 6.99
C LEU A 315 16.83 -7.21 7.64
N SER A 316 16.87 -6.45 8.74
CA SER A 316 18.09 -6.04 9.41
C SER A 316 18.38 -6.91 10.63
N ASN A 317 19.49 -7.66 10.62
CA ASN A 317 19.95 -8.40 11.80
C ASN A 317 20.17 -7.50 13.03
N LYS A 318 20.50 -6.22 12.81
CA LYS A 318 20.73 -5.25 13.87
C LYS A 318 19.44 -4.74 14.50
N TYR A 319 18.38 -4.55 13.71
CA TYR A 319 17.19 -3.82 14.13
C TYR A 319 15.91 -4.65 14.24
N ARG A 320 15.91 -5.90 13.72
CA ARG A 320 14.71 -6.77 13.75
C ARG A 320 14.14 -6.98 15.15
N HIS A 321 14.98 -6.92 16.17
CA HIS A 321 14.57 -7.07 17.57
C HIS A 321 13.59 -5.97 18.03
N LEU A 322 13.53 -4.83 17.33
CA LEU A 322 12.58 -3.76 17.62
C LEU A 322 11.13 -4.19 17.36
N LEU A 323 10.92 -5.17 16.49
CA LEU A 323 9.62 -5.74 16.16
C LEU A 323 9.36 -7.08 16.88
N ALA A 324 10.06 -7.37 17.98
CA ALA A 324 9.80 -8.56 18.76
C ALA A 324 8.32 -8.66 19.16
N GLY A 325 7.70 -9.83 18.95
CA GLY A 325 6.27 -10.06 19.13
C GLY A 325 5.45 -9.94 17.84
N VAL A 326 6.03 -9.46 16.72
CA VAL A 326 5.31 -9.38 15.44
C VAL A 326 4.90 -10.75 14.91
N GLU A 327 5.68 -11.79 15.20
CA GLU A 327 5.42 -13.18 14.85
C GLU A 327 4.18 -13.78 15.54
N ARG A 328 3.65 -13.08 16.55
CA ARG A 328 2.43 -13.47 17.28
C ARG A 328 1.18 -12.81 16.70
N ALA A 329 1.33 -11.94 15.70
CA ALA A 329 0.20 -11.27 15.06
C ALA A 329 -0.59 -12.23 14.16
N ASP A 330 -1.90 -12.07 14.13
CA ASP A 330 -2.78 -12.77 13.18
C ASP A 330 -2.67 -12.20 11.77
N SER A 331 -2.24 -10.94 11.64
CA SER A 331 -1.95 -10.29 10.36
C SER A 331 -0.97 -9.13 10.51
N VAL A 332 -0.17 -8.89 9.46
CA VAL A 332 0.83 -7.81 9.41
C VAL A 332 0.73 -7.08 8.09
N THR A 333 0.66 -5.75 8.15
CA THR A 333 0.83 -4.89 6.97
C THR A 333 2.29 -4.47 6.84
N ILE A 334 2.87 -4.64 5.65
CA ILE A 334 4.24 -4.20 5.33
C ILE A 334 4.21 -3.52 3.96
N ASP A 335 4.69 -2.30 3.87
CA ASP A 335 4.85 -1.59 2.61
C ASP A 335 6.31 -1.67 2.12
N ALA A 336 6.48 -1.58 0.80
CA ALA A 336 7.80 -1.61 0.17
C ALA A 336 8.34 -0.19 -0.13
N HIS A 337 8.15 0.73 0.80
CA HIS A 337 8.62 2.12 0.65
C HIS A 337 10.04 2.26 0.18
#